data_8e47bd312504a3cafeced1f6355099e9
#
_entry.id   8e47bd312504a3cafeced1f6355099e9
#
_cell.length_a   1.000
_cell.length_b   1.000
_cell.length_c   1.000
_cell.angle_alpha   90.00
_cell.angle_beta   90.00
_cell.angle_gamma   90.00
#
_symmetry.space_group_name_H-M   'P 1'
#
loop_
_entity.id
_entity.type
_entity.pdbx_description
1 polymer ?
#
loop_
_entity_poly.entity_id
_entity_poly.type
_entity_poly.pdbx_seq_one_letter_code
_entity_poly.pdbx_strand_id
1 'polypeptide(L)'
;MKFLHNQYTITMLILFFALTMLAVERVHAKEQKTSAIPVFNIFELGVQAGKAAAYDTVGENNITRSITNEPGTLSMVSVKDKENPNLAYMIEIYADDAAYRTHLASPQYKAFTEQAPSILTDHKLRLSLTAQYLGDKGSPIKQNGEMITNMVRINVLPGEEAAFKAAVMPEMVQSLAVEDGVLAIYAGTLVGAPNTWLFFEIYASESAYQAHRQTPHFQKYLSQTQQMLGEKTFYNLRPALLKNKGGLHFNSME
;
A
#
# COMPACT_ATOMS: atom_id res chain seq x y z
N MET A 1 -44.18 57.51 8.18
CA MET A 1 -43.18 56.79 9.00
C MET A 1 -43.47 55.29 9.16
N LYS A 2 -44.07 54.63 8.18
CA LYS A 2 -44.42 53.16 8.21
C LYS A 2 -43.80 52.32 7.10
N PHE A 3 -43.04 52.90 6.18
CA PHE A 3 -42.46 52.18 5.02
C PHE A 3 -40.99 51.78 5.17
N LEU A 4 -40.28 52.31 6.15
CA LEU A 4 -38.85 52.01 6.37
C LEU A 4 -38.59 50.77 7.26
N HIS A 5 -39.60 50.32 8.02
CA HIS A 5 -39.42 49.18 8.96
C HIS A 5 -39.49 47.79 8.29
N ASN A 6 -40.06 47.74 7.07
CA ASN A 6 -40.28 46.48 6.37
C ASN A 6 -39.11 46.04 5.47
N GLN A 7 -38.22 46.93 5.11
CA GLN A 7 -37.06 46.59 4.28
C GLN A 7 -35.91 45.95 5.09
N TYR A 8 -35.70 46.37 6.33
CA TYR A 8 -34.65 45.83 7.20
C TYR A 8 -34.97 44.42 7.65
N THR A 9 -36.25 44.07 7.87
CA THR A 9 -36.68 42.73 8.28
C THR A 9 -36.53 41.69 7.15
N ILE A 10 -36.76 42.07 5.91
CA ILE A 10 -36.62 41.19 4.73
C ILE A 10 -35.14 40.93 4.44
N THR A 11 -34.28 41.96 4.54
CA THR A 11 -32.84 41.85 4.31
C THR A 11 -32.16 40.99 5.40
N MET A 12 -32.62 41.12 6.65
CA MET A 12 -32.08 40.27 7.75
C MET A 12 -32.53 38.82 7.64
N LEU A 13 -33.73 38.52 7.16
CA LEU A 13 -34.20 37.14 6.92
C LEU A 13 -33.44 36.46 5.78
N ILE A 14 -33.13 37.21 4.72
CA ILE A 14 -32.35 36.66 3.57
C ILE A 14 -30.90 36.38 3.97
N LEU A 15 -30.27 37.23 4.79
CA LEU A 15 -28.93 37.00 5.30
C LEU A 15 -28.89 35.77 6.25
N PHE A 16 -29.90 35.56 7.07
CA PHE A 16 -29.98 34.43 7.98
C PHE A 16 -30.17 33.11 7.22
N PHE A 17 -30.96 33.11 6.14
CA PHE A 17 -31.19 31.95 5.27
C PHE A 17 -29.93 31.60 4.46
N ALA A 18 -29.19 32.61 3.96
CA ALA A 18 -27.95 32.42 3.25
C ALA A 18 -26.83 31.85 4.17
N LEU A 19 -26.75 32.28 5.46
CA LEU A 19 -25.79 31.78 6.41
C LEU A 19 -26.09 30.32 6.83
N THR A 20 -27.37 29.96 6.93
CA THR A 20 -27.77 28.56 7.26
C THR A 20 -27.53 27.61 6.09
N MET A 21 -27.75 28.06 4.83
CA MET A 21 -27.42 27.24 3.66
C MET A 21 -25.92 27.02 3.51
N LEU A 22 -25.08 28.05 3.73
CA LEU A 22 -23.62 27.88 3.71
C LEU A 22 -23.10 26.97 4.86
N ALA A 23 -23.75 26.95 6.01
CA ALA A 23 -23.41 26.07 7.11
C ALA A 23 -23.80 24.60 6.81
N VAL A 24 -24.95 24.40 6.17
CA VAL A 24 -25.43 23.07 5.74
C VAL A 24 -24.53 22.49 4.63
N GLU A 25 -24.11 23.29 3.64
CA GLU A 25 -23.17 22.85 2.60
C GLU A 25 -21.79 22.50 3.19
N ARG A 26 -21.30 23.24 4.19
CA ARG A 26 -20.04 22.92 4.87
C ARG A 26 -20.13 21.65 5.74
N VAL A 27 -21.28 21.36 6.31
CA VAL A 27 -21.51 20.12 7.07
C VAL A 27 -21.60 18.92 6.12
N HIS A 28 -22.31 19.04 4.97
CA HIS A 28 -22.37 17.98 3.97
C HIS A 28 -21.03 17.76 3.25
N ALA A 29 -20.21 18.78 3.05
CA ALA A 29 -18.86 18.64 2.50
C ALA A 29 -17.88 17.96 3.48
N LYS A 30 -18.21 17.88 4.77
CA LYS A 30 -17.40 17.21 5.79
C LYS A 30 -17.74 15.73 5.99
N GLU A 31 -18.91 15.27 5.51
CA GLU A 31 -19.40 13.89 5.72
C GLU A 31 -19.13 12.93 4.55
N GLN A 32 -18.53 13.38 3.45
CA GLN A 32 -18.17 12.49 2.34
C GLN A 32 -16.65 12.36 2.18
N LYS A 33 -15.95 12.05 3.27
CA LYS A 33 -14.70 11.31 3.17
C LYS A 33 -15.05 9.82 3.20
N THR A 34 -15.65 9.30 2.14
CA THR A 34 -15.49 7.87 1.84
C THR A 34 -13.98 7.68 1.73
N SER A 35 -13.39 6.97 2.67
CA SER A 35 -11.97 6.63 2.59
C SER A 35 -11.79 5.90 1.26
N ALA A 36 -11.06 6.52 0.33
CA ALA A 36 -10.80 5.91 -0.95
C ALA A 36 -10.11 4.57 -0.70
N ILE A 37 -10.62 3.52 -1.32
CA ILE A 37 -10.04 2.18 -1.16
C ILE A 37 -8.74 2.14 -1.95
N PRO A 38 -7.59 1.91 -1.30
CA PRO A 38 -6.31 1.86 -1.99
C PRO A 38 -6.27 0.72 -3.01
N VAL A 39 -5.62 0.98 -4.14
CA VAL A 39 -5.25 -0.08 -5.09
C VAL A 39 -3.91 -0.66 -4.65
N PHE A 40 -3.89 -1.97 -4.45
CA PHE A 40 -2.70 -2.71 -4.07
C PHE A 40 -2.45 -3.84 -5.07
N ASN A 41 -1.33 -3.78 -5.77
CA ASN A 41 -0.91 -4.78 -6.74
C ASN A 41 0.49 -5.30 -6.45
N ILE A 42 0.69 -6.59 -6.69
CA ILE A 42 2.02 -7.21 -6.77
C ILE A 42 2.15 -7.80 -8.18
N PHE A 43 3.23 -7.45 -8.89
CA PHE A 43 3.56 -8.04 -10.16
C PHE A 43 4.75 -8.97 -9.99
N GLU A 44 4.64 -10.20 -10.51
CA GLU A 44 5.74 -11.14 -10.64
C GLU A 44 6.18 -11.16 -12.09
N LEU A 45 7.43 -10.80 -12.34
CA LEU A 45 7.94 -10.50 -13.68
C LEU A 45 9.18 -11.34 -13.97
N GLY A 46 9.10 -12.16 -15.02
CA GLY A 46 10.27 -12.81 -15.58
C GLY A 46 11.10 -11.83 -16.41
N VAL A 47 12.38 -11.69 -16.09
CA VAL A 47 13.34 -10.86 -16.84
C VAL A 47 14.15 -11.75 -17.78
N GLN A 48 14.29 -11.36 -19.04
CA GLN A 48 15.09 -12.11 -20.00
C GLN A 48 16.55 -12.19 -19.57
N ALA A 49 17.21 -13.31 -19.85
CA ALA A 49 18.63 -13.49 -19.56
C ALA A 49 19.49 -12.36 -20.15
N GLY A 50 20.35 -11.78 -19.34
CA GLY A 50 21.20 -10.64 -19.74
C GLY A 50 20.50 -9.28 -19.77
N LYS A 51 19.19 -9.19 -19.41
CA LYS A 51 18.42 -7.94 -19.42
C LYS A 51 18.22 -7.33 -18.03
N ALA A 52 18.80 -7.89 -16.99
CA ALA A 52 18.61 -7.41 -15.61
C ALA A 52 18.95 -5.91 -15.44
N ALA A 53 20.05 -5.43 -16.01
CA ALA A 53 20.45 -4.02 -15.92
C ALA A 53 19.48 -3.10 -16.70
N ALA A 54 18.99 -3.53 -17.86
CA ALA A 54 17.98 -2.78 -18.63
C ALA A 54 16.66 -2.70 -17.85
N TYR A 55 16.21 -3.81 -17.23
CA TYR A 55 15.04 -3.85 -16.37
C TYR A 55 15.19 -2.86 -15.19
N ASP A 56 16.34 -2.86 -14.52
CA ASP A 56 16.60 -1.95 -13.40
C ASP A 56 16.53 -0.49 -13.85
N THR A 57 17.13 -0.15 -14.98
CA THR A 57 17.14 1.23 -15.51
C THR A 57 15.74 1.75 -15.80
N VAL A 58 14.93 0.96 -16.54
CA VAL A 58 13.56 1.40 -16.89
C VAL A 58 12.63 1.36 -15.67
N GLY A 59 12.82 0.38 -14.79
CA GLY A 59 12.09 0.27 -13.51
C GLY A 59 12.39 1.45 -12.60
N GLU A 60 13.64 1.82 -12.41
CA GLU A 60 14.05 2.97 -11.60
C GLU A 60 13.47 4.28 -12.14
N ASN A 61 13.50 4.49 -13.45
CA ASN A 61 12.87 5.67 -14.06
C ASN A 61 11.36 5.71 -13.80
N ASN A 62 10.66 4.58 -13.99
CA ASN A 62 9.22 4.50 -13.73
C ASN A 62 8.91 4.78 -12.25
N ILE A 63 9.53 4.06 -11.33
CA ILE A 63 9.31 4.17 -9.88
C ILE A 63 9.60 5.59 -9.39
N THR A 64 10.78 6.12 -9.71
CA THR A 64 11.23 7.42 -9.18
C THR A 64 10.33 8.56 -9.66
N ARG A 65 9.97 8.57 -10.96
CA ARG A 65 9.10 9.60 -11.51
C ARG A 65 7.68 9.48 -11.00
N SER A 66 7.16 8.28 -10.84
CA SER A 66 5.80 8.07 -10.33
C SER A 66 5.67 8.54 -8.88
N ILE A 67 6.60 8.15 -8.00
CA ILE A 67 6.60 8.62 -6.61
C ILE A 67 6.76 10.14 -6.53
N THR A 68 7.56 10.75 -7.42
CA THR A 68 7.82 12.19 -7.40
C THR A 68 6.65 13.00 -7.97
N ASN A 69 6.09 12.57 -9.11
CA ASN A 69 5.21 13.42 -9.91
C ASN A 69 3.71 13.06 -9.77
N GLU A 70 3.39 11.88 -9.26
CA GLU A 70 2.02 11.41 -9.13
C GLU A 70 1.57 11.47 -7.66
N PRO A 71 0.71 12.42 -7.26
CA PRO A 71 0.30 12.56 -5.85
C PRO A 71 -0.32 11.29 -5.27
N GLY A 72 -1.05 10.53 -6.09
CA GLY A 72 -1.76 9.33 -5.66
C GLY A 72 -0.95 8.04 -5.74
N THR A 73 0.30 8.03 -6.22
CA THR A 73 1.20 6.89 -6.15
C THR A 73 1.93 6.91 -4.82
N LEU A 74 1.52 6.05 -3.88
CA LEU A 74 1.92 6.10 -2.47
C LEU A 74 3.19 5.30 -2.19
N SER A 75 3.32 4.11 -2.79
CA SER A 75 4.50 3.26 -2.68
C SER A 75 4.73 2.50 -3.98
N MET A 76 5.97 2.42 -4.43
CA MET A 76 6.44 1.55 -5.50
C MET A 76 7.77 0.93 -5.11
N VAL A 77 7.80 -0.39 -5.05
CA VAL A 77 8.96 -1.14 -4.57
C VAL A 77 9.31 -2.22 -5.58
N SER A 78 10.58 -2.29 -5.97
CA SER A 78 11.14 -3.39 -6.75
C SER A 78 12.02 -4.26 -5.87
N VAL A 79 11.77 -5.56 -5.90
CA VAL A 79 12.60 -6.58 -5.25
C VAL A 79 12.92 -7.70 -6.22
N LYS A 80 13.98 -8.45 -5.95
CA LYS A 80 14.41 -9.57 -6.80
C LYS A 80 14.52 -10.83 -5.97
N ASP A 81 14.20 -11.95 -6.59
CA ASP A 81 14.47 -13.26 -6.02
C ASP A 81 15.97 -13.46 -5.87
N LYS A 82 16.42 -13.99 -4.73
CA LYS A 82 17.85 -14.23 -4.46
C LYS A 82 18.41 -15.44 -5.19
N GLU A 83 17.55 -16.42 -5.47
CA GLU A 83 17.95 -17.70 -6.10
C GLU A 83 17.76 -17.63 -7.63
N ASN A 84 16.77 -16.86 -8.09
CA ASN A 84 16.53 -16.64 -9.51
C ASN A 84 16.71 -15.15 -9.89
N PRO A 85 17.88 -14.73 -10.36
CA PRO A 85 18.15 -13.33 -10.70
C PRO A 85 17.31 -12.80 -11.86
N ASN A 86 16.61 -13.70 -12.59
CA ASN A 86 15.68 -13.36 -13.66
C ASN A 86 14.22 -13.27 -13.20
N LEU A 87 13.97 -13.30 -11.90
CA LEU A 87 12.64 -13.12 -11.31
C LEU A 87 12.63 -11.86 -10.43
N ALA A 88 11.71 -10.96 -10.74
CA ALA A 88 11.53 -9.72 -10.02
C ALA A 88 10.07 -9.54 -9.60
N TYR A 89 9.88 -8.81 -8.50
CA TYR A 89 8.55 -8.41 -8.03
C TYR A 89 8.46 -6.89 -7.97
N MET A 90 7.32 -6.36 -8.38
CA MET A 90 6.97 -4.96 -8.23
C MET A 90 5.75 -4.87 -7.32
N ILE A 91 5.87 -4.15 -6.22
CA ILE A 91 4.81 -3.89 -5.24
C ILE A 91 4.37 -2.44 -5.41
N GLU A 92 3.10 -2.24 -5.70
CA GLU A 92 2.55 -0.92 -6.03
C GLU A 92 1.31 -0.62 -5.20
N ILE A 93 1.28 0.57 -4.60
CA ILE A 93 0.17 1.05 -3.80
C ILE A 93 -0.23 2.44 -4.29
N TYR A 94 -1.50 2.58 -4.60
CA TYR A 94 -2.11 3.83 -5.06
C TYR A 94 -3.25 4.24 -4.11
N ALA A 95 -3.47 5.54 -3.99
CA ALA A 95 -4.51 6.08 -3.11
C ALA A 95 -5.91 5.57 -3.45
N ASP A 96 -6.17 5.38 -4.75
CA ASP A 96 -7.44 4.88 -5.28
C ASP A 96 -7.29 4.46 -6.75
N ASP A 97 -8.38 4.03 -7.35
CA ASP A 97 -8.44 3.62 -8.76
C ASP A 97 -8.19 4.79 -9.74
N ALA A 98 -8.53 6.04 -9.37
CA ALA A 98 -8.23 7.22 -10.19
C ALA A 98 -6.72 7.49 -10.24
N ALA A 99 -6.03 7.35 -9.11
CA ALA A 99 -4.58 7.44 -9.02
C ALA A 99 -3.89 6.33 -9.84
N TYR A 100 -4.39 5.11 -9.77
CA TYR A 100 -3.89 4.00 -10.59
C TYR A 100 -4.07 4.30 -12.09
N ARG A 101 -5.24 4.78 -12.53
CA ARG A 101 -5.44 5.19 -13.93
C ARG A 101 -4.51 6.32 -14.36
N THR A 102 -4.23 7.28 -13.47
CA THR A 102 -3.26 8.36 -13.72
C THR A 102 -1.87 7.77 -13.98
N HIS A 103 -1.43 6.81 -13.17
CA HIS A 103 -0.17 6.11 -13.38
C HIS A 103 -0.13 5.40 -14.76
N LEU A 104 -1.17 4.64 -15.10
CA LEU A 104 -1.23 3.92 -16.40
C LEU A 104 -1.18 4.86 -17.62
N ALA A 105 -1.62 6.11 -17.47
CA ALA A 105 -1.57 7.13 -18.50
C ALA A 105 -0.25 7.90 -18.54
N SER A 106 0.62 7.74 -17.53
CA SER A 106 1.83 8.52 -17.35
C SER A 106 2.91 8.22 -18.40
N PRO A 107 3.76 9.22 -18.75
CA PRO A 107 4.84 9.01 -19.70
C PRO A 107 5.86 7.95 -19.27
N GLN A 108 6.19 7.90 -17.97
CA GLN A 108 7.16 6.93 -17.43
C GLN A 108 6.64 5.49 -17.46
N TYR A 109 5.36 5.27 -17.21
CA TYR A 109 4.73 3.95 -17.37
C TYR A 109 4.70 3.51 -18.83
N LYS A 110 4.33 4.42 -19.75
CA LYS A 110 4.34 4.14 -21.18
C LYS A 110 5.75 3.79 -21.67
N ALA A 111 6.77 4.55 -21.24
CA ALA A 111 8.16 4.24 -21.59
C ALA A 111 8.60 2.87 -21.05
N PHE A 112 8.14 2.46 -19.86
CA PHE A 112 8.36 1.11 -19.33
C PHE A 112 7.68 0.06 -20.21
N THR A 113 6.41 0.23 -20.54
CA THR A 113 5.62 -0.76 -21.31
C THR A 113 6.09 -0.89 -22.74
N GLU A 114 6.61 0.18 -23.36
CA GLU A 114 7.22 0.14 -24.70
C GLU A 114 8.50 -0.72 -24.73
N GLN A 115 9.29 -0.70 -23.66
CA GLN A 115 10.53 -1.49 -23.56
C GLN A 115 10.30 -2.90 -23.03
N ALA A 116 9.21 -3.13 -22.30
CA ALA A 116 8.90 -4.40 -21.66
C ALA A 116 9.01 -5.63 -22.57
N PRO A 117 8.56 -5.63 -23.85
CA PRO A 117 8.69 -6.80 -24.73
C PRO A 117 10.15 -7.21 -25.01
N SER A 118 11.11 -6.29 -24.94
CA SER A 118 12.53 -6.56 -25.16
C SER A 118 13.30 -6.93 -23.89
N ILE A 119 12.65 -6.83 -22.72
CA ILE A 119 13.26 -6.99 -21.41
C ILE A 119 12.63 -8.13 -20.63
N LEU A 120 11.29 -8.27 -20.70
CA LEU A 120 10.54 -9.27 -19.96
C LEU A 120 10.27 -10.52 -20.81
N THR A 121 10.18 -11.64 -20.13
CA THR A 121 9.65 -12.89 -20.71
C THR A 121 8.12 -12.86 -20.77
N ASP A 122 7.50 -13.96 -21.20
CA ASP A 122 6.04 -14.11 -21.14
C ASP A 122 5.51 -14.31 -19.74
N HIS A 123 6.38 -14.61 -18.78
CA HIS A 123 6.01 -14.72 -17.37
C HIS A 123 5.75 -13.32 -16.78
N LYS A 124 4.48 -12.94 -16.75
CA LYS A 124 3.97 -11.67 -16.19
C LYS A 124 2.68 -11.96 -15.45
N LEU A 125 2.77 -12.10 -14.15
CA LEU A 125 1.63 -12.35 -13.28
C LEU A 125 1.30 -11.08 -12.49
N ARG A 126 0.04 -10.66 -12.48
CA ARG A 126 -0.47 -9.62 -11.61
C ARG A 126 -1.33 -10.24 -10.52
N LEU A 127 -0.97 -10.00 -9.29
CA LEU A 127 -1.75 -10.30 -8.09
C LEU A 127 -2.42 -9.00 -7.63
N SER A 128 -3.73 -8.88 -7.86
CA SER A 128 -4.53 -7.78 -7.32
C SER A 128 -4.98 -8.14 -5.91
N LEU A 129 -4.77 -7.23 -4.96
CA LEU A 129 -5.04 -7.46 -3.55
C LEU A 129 -6.12 -6.51 -3.04
N THR A 130 -7.03 -7.03 -2.24
CA THR A 130 -7.88 -6.22 -1.38
C THR A 130 -7.05 -5.80 -0.17
N ALA A 131 -6.74 -4.51 -0.06
CA ALA A 131 -5.94 -3.99 1.04
C ALA A 131 -6.59 -4.30 2.38
N GLN A 132 -5.82 -4.82 3.33
CA GLN A 132 -6.23 -5.07 4.71
C GLN A 132 -5.53 -4.12 5.67
N TYR A 133 -4.22 -3.99 5.54
CA TYR A 133 -3.40 -3.03 6.26
C TYR A 133 -2.29 -2.49 5.34
N LEU A 134 -2.16 -1.18 5.26
CA LEU A 134 -1.07 -0.53 4.55
C LEU A 134 -0.52 0.56 5.46
N GLY A 135 0.69 0.37 5.97
CA GLY A 135 1.31 1.32 6.87
C GLY A 135 2.80 1.47 6.62
N ASP A 136 3.29 2.71 6.72
CA ASP A 136 4.71 3.02 6.75
C ASP A 136 5.03 4.14 7.76
N LYS A 137 6.31 4.38 8.02
CA LYS A 137 6.73 5.47 8.89
C LYS A 137 6.39 6.83 8.26
N GLY A 138 6.27 7.87 9.09
CA GLY A 138 5.82 9.21 8.69
C GLY A 138 6.71 9.93 7.67
N SER A 139 7.84 9.35 7.25
CA SER A 139 8.76 9.92 6.26
C SER A 139 9.14 8.91 5.19
N PRO A 140 9.52 9.36 3.98
CA PRO A 140 9.98 8.48 2.91
C PRO A 140 11.16 7.61 3.34
N ILE A 141 11.16 6.35 2.91
CA ILE A 141 12.25 5.40 3.14
C ILE A 141 13.52 5.91 2.45
N LYS A 142 14.59 6.05 3.23
CA LYS A 142 15.94 6.35 2.74
C LYS A 142 16.70 5.03 2.65
N GLN A 143 16.56 4.37 1.49
CA GLN A 143 17.17 3.07 1.27
C GLN A 143 18.69 3.09 1.51
N ASN A 144 19.17 2.08 2.21
CA ASN A 144 20.59 1.78 2.41
C ASN A 144 20.87 0.28 2.16
N GLY A 145 22.12 -0.13 2.25
CA GLY A 145 22.55 -1.51 1.98
C GLY A 145 22.20 -2.53 3.07
N GLU A 146 21.70 -2.09 4.22
CA GLU A 146 21.35 -2.98 5.35
C GLU A 146 19.88 -3.39 5.35
N MET A 147 19.02 -2.63 4.65
CA MET A 147 17.59 -2.88 4.60
C MET A 147 17.28 -4.23 3.98
N ILE A 148 16.32 -4.90 4.56
CA ILE A 148 15.78 -6.15 4.02
C ILE A 148 14.28 -6.05 3.76
N THR A 149 13.79 -6.90 2.90
CA THR A 149 12.37 -7.07 2.64
C THR A 149 11.96 -8.51 2.88
N ASN A 150 10.78 -8.68 3.42
CA ASN A 150 10.13 -9.97 3.61
C ASN A 150 8.82 -10.00 2.84
N MET A 151 8.53 -11.09 2.15
CA MET A 151 7.24 -11.33 1.52
C MET A 151 6.78 -12.74 1.87
N VAL A 152 5.53 -12.83 2.34
CA VAL A 152 4.93 -14.09 2.76
C VAL A 152 3.52 -14.20 2.20
N ARG A 153 3.23 -15.35 1.59
CA ARG A 153 1.86 -15.75 1.25
C ARG A 153 1.37 -16.76 2.27
N ILE A 154 0.16 -16.56 2.77
CA ILE A 154 -0.45 -17.44 3.78
C ILE A 154 -1.86 -17.80 3.31
N ASN A 155 -2.18 -19.09 3.28
CA ASN A 155 -3.53 -19.56 3.11
C ASN A 155 -4.14 -19.80 4.49
N VAL A 156 -5.19 -19.06 4.82
CA VAL A 156 -5.98 -19.26 6.04
C VAL A 156 -6.99 -20.38 5.81
N LEU A 157 -7.15 -21.25 6.78
CA LEU A 157 -8.10 -22.37 6.70
C LEU A 157 -9.54 -21.85 6.62
N PRO A 158 -10.43 -22.53 5.86
CA PRO A 158 -11.84 -22.14 5.75
C PRO A 158 -12.51 -22.04 7.12
N GLY A 159 -13.18 -20.92 7.37
CA GLY A 159 -13.86 -20.61 8.63
C GLY A 159 -13.01 -19.88 9.66
N GLU A 160 -11.69 -19.76 9.44
CA GLU A 160 -10.76 -19.09 10.35
C GLU A 160 -10.42 -17.64 9.92
N GLU A 161 -10.99 -17.15 8.80
CA GLU A 161 -10.60 -15.88 8.19
C GLU A 161 -10.82 -14.69 9.14
N ALA A 162 -11.96 -14.66 9.84
CA ALA A 162 -12.28 -13.59 10.78
C ALA A 162 -11.39 -13.64 12.03
N ALA A 163 -11.14 -14.83 12.56
CA ALA A 163 -10.27 -15.04 13.72
C ALA A 163 -8.81 -14.69 13.40
N PHE A 164 -8.33 -15.11 12.23
CA PHE A 164 -7.00 -14.75 11.73
C PHE A 164 -6.85 -13.23 11.59
N LYS A 165 -7.80 -12.57 10.93
CA LYS A 165 -7.80 -11.11 10.78
C LYS A 165 -7.78 -10.42 12.14
N ALA A 166 -8.61 -10.85 13.09
CA ALA A 166 -8.66 -10.27 14.43
C ALA A 166 -7.35 -10.43 15.21
N ALA A 167 -6.55 -11.46 14.91
CA ALA A 167 -5.25 -11.67 15.54
C ALA A 167 -4.12 -10.89 14.85
N VAL A 168 -4.08 -10.84 13.51
CA VAL A 168 -2.96 -10.27 12.76
C VAL A 168 -3.03 -8.74 12.66
N MET A 169 -4.23 -8.14 12.57
CA MET A 169 -4.35 -6.69 12.40
C MET A 169 -3.77 -5.90 13.57
N PRO A 170 -4.06 -6.21 14.85
CA PRO A 170 -3.44 -5.50 15.99
C PRO A 170 -1.92 -5.69 16.04
N GLU A 171 -1.41 -6.84 15.61
CA GLU A 171 0.02 -7.10 15.54
C GLU A 171 0.71 -6.13 14.59
N MET A 172 0.22 -5.99 13.33
CA MET A 172 0.79 -5.08 12.34
C MET A 172 0.76 -3.63 12.79
N VAL A 173 -0.36 -3.19 13.39
CA VAL A 173 -0.50 -1.84 13.96
C VAL A 173 0.54 -1.60 15.03
N GLN A 174 0.69 -2.54 15.98
CA GLN A 174 1.63 -2.40 17.08
C GLN A 174 3.08 -2.43 16.60
N SER A 175 3.44 -3.35 15.71
CA SER A 175 4.79 -3.45 15.15
C SER A 175 5.23 -2.14 14.50
N LEU A 176 4.40 -1.58 13.64
CA LEU A 176 4.73 -0.30 13.00
C LEU A 176 4.81 0.86 14.01
N ALA A 177 3.98 0.85 15.05
CA ALA A 177 3.92 1.94 16.03
C ALA A 177 5.12 1.96 16.99
N VAL A 178 5.55 0.77 17.48
CA VAL A 178 6.53 0.69 18.60
C VAL A 178 7.91 0.20 18.20
N GLU A 179 8.08 -0.35 16.99
CA GLU A 179 9.35 -0.90 16.53
C GLU A 179 10.00 0.07 15.53
N ASP A 180 11.07 0.73 15.90
CA ASP A 180 11.78 1.68 15.02
C ASP A 180 12.35 1.00 13.77
N GLY A 181 12.68 -0.28 13.87
CA GLY A 181 13.25 -1.06 12.79
C GLY A 181 12.23 -1.61 11.79
N VAL A 182 10.92 -1.54 12.06
CA VAL A 182 9.84 -1.86 11.14
C VAL A 182 9.49 -0.59 10.36
N LEU A 183 9.84 -0.54 9.08
CA LEU A 183 9.70 0.67 8.26
C LEU A 183 8.40 0.73 7.49
N ALA A 184 7.90 -0.41 7.02
CA ALA A 184 6.61 -0.54 6.35
C ALA A 184 6.06 -1.96 6.48
N ILE A 185 4.73 -2.07 6.56
CA ILE A 185 3.97 -3.31 6.49
C ILE A 185 2.80 -3.09 5.52
N TYR A 186 2.73 -3.91 4.48
CA TYR A 186 1.65 -3.90 3.50
C TYR A 186 1.04 -5.30 3.45
N ALA A 187 -0.24 -5.41 3.78
CA ALA A 187 -0.96 -6.67 3.82
C ALA A 187 -2.29 -6.58 3.07
N GLY A 188 -2.57 -7.58 2.27
CA GLY A 188 -3.81 -7.69 1.52
C GLY A 188 -4.22 -9.13 1.30
N THR A 189 -5.49 -9.33 0.96
CA THR A 189 -6.02 -10.62 0.54
C THR A 189 -6.16 -10.67 -0.98
N LEU A 190 -5.88 -11.81 -1.58
CA LEU A 190 -5.97 -11.98 -3.04
C LEU A 190 -7.42 -11.79 -3.51
N VAL A 191 -7.61 -10.94 -4.50
CA VAL A 191 -8.93 -10.78 -5.14
C VAL A 191 -9.36 -12.11 -5.74
N GLY A 192 -10.57 -12.58 -5.35
CA GLY A 192 -11.09 -13.90 -5.76
C GLY A 192 -10.67 -15.07 -4.87
N ALA A 193 -9.74 -14.85 -3.90
CA ALA A 193 -9.36 -15.84 -2.88
C ALA A 193 -9.10 -15.14 -1.53
N PRO A 194 -10.14 -14.70 -0.82
CA PRO A 194 -10.03 -13.84 0.36
C PRO A 194 -9.38 -14.52 1.57
N ASN A 195 -9.23 -15.84 1.55
CA ASN A 195 -8.48 -16.62 2.52
C ASN A 195 -6.96 -16.65 2.23
N THR A 196 -6.51 -16.12 1.09
CA THR A 196 -5.10 -16.03 0.74
C THR A 196 -4.57 -14.63 1.02
N TRP A 197 -3.73 -14.52 2.04
CA TRP A 197 -3.07 -13.29 2.45
C TRP A 197 -1.68 -13.20 1.83
N LEU A 198 -1.30 -11.97 1.42
CA LEU A 198 0.07 -11.60 1.11
C LEU A 198 0.49 -10.46 2.02
N PHE A 199 1.66 -10.62 2.63
CA PHE A 199 2.33 -9.63 3.46
C PHE A 199 3.61 -9.21 2.75
N PHE A 200 3.88 -7.93 2.71
CA PHE A 200 5.14 -7.37 2.28
C PHE A 200 5.63 -6.39 3.34
N GLU A 201 6.84 -6.59 3.81
CA GLU A 201 7.41 -5.88 4.94
C GLU A 201 8.79 -5.34 4.58
N ILE A 202 9.12 -4.17 5.11
CA ILE A 202 10.43 -3.54 4.94
C ILE A 202 11.00 -3.28 6.34
N TYR A 203 12.21 -3.79 6.56
CA TYR A 203 12.95 -3.64 7.81
C TYR A 203 14.23 -2.85 7.59
N ALA A 204 14.64 -2.09 8.62
CA ALA A 204 15.86 -1.30 8.61
C ALA A 204 17.14 -2.16 8.47
N SER A 205 17.08 -3.42 8.93
CA SER A 205 18.19 -4.38 8.87
C SER A 205 17.71 -5.79 9.19
N GLU A 206 18.58 -6.77 8.98
CA GLU A 206 18.37 -8.16 9.45
C GLU A 206 18.19 -8.23 10.97
N SER A 207 18.97 -7.46 11.74
CA SER A 207 18.84 -7.42 13.20
C SER A 207 17.48 -6.86 13.65
N ALA A 208 16.94 -5.87 12.93
CA ALA A 208 15.60 -5.35 13.18
C ALA A 208 14.53 -6.41 12.92
N TYR A 209 14.64 -7.18 11.84
CA TYR A 209 13.75 -8.30 11.57
C TYR A 209 13.83 -9.39 12.66
N GLN A 210 15.04 -9.76 13.11
CA GLN A 210 15.18 -10.74 14.19
C GLN A 210 14.62 -10.21 15.52
N ALA A 211 14.76 -8.91 15.82
CA ALA A 211 14.16 -8.30 17.00
C ALA A 211 12.62 -8.33 16.92
N HIS A 212 12.03 -7.95 15.77
CA HIS A 212 10.60 -8.04 15.52
C HIS A 212 10.04 -9.43 15.86
N ARG A 213 10.69 -10.49 15.37
CA ARG A 213 10.27 -11.86 15.61
C ARG A 213 10.27 -12.28 17.09
N GLN A 214 10.98 -11.57 17.96
CA GLN A 214 11.04 -11.84 19.40
C GLN A 214 10.09 -10.98 20.22
N THR A 215 9.36 -10.03 19.59
CA THR A 215 8.45 -9.15 20.30
C THR A 215 7.26 -9.93 20.87
N PRO A 216 6.71 -9.50 22.03
CA PRO A 216 5.55 -10.17 22.63
C PRO A 216 4.32 -10.17 21.72
N HIS A 217 4.08 -9.11 20.94
CA HIS A 217 2.94 -9.03 20.04
C HIS A 217 3.09 -9.99 18.84
N PHE A 218 4.27 -10.12 18.26
CA PHE A 218 4.51 -11.09 17.19
C PHE A 218 4.40 -12.53 17.70
N GLN A 219 4.97 -12.85 18.88
CA GLN A 219 4.85 -14.17 19.50
C GLN A 219 3.39 -14.52 19.86
N LYS A 220 2.62 -13.53 20.32
CA LYS A 220 1.19 -13.68 20.57
C LYS A 220 0.45 -14.01 19.27
N TYR A 221 0.71 -13.24 18.19
CA TYR A 221 0.15 -13.52 16.86
C TYR A 221 0.44 -14.94 16.41
N LEU A 222 1.70 -15.38 16.48
CA LEU A 222 2.08 -16.73 16.09
C LEU A 222 1.32 -17.79 16.89
N SER A 223 1.24 -17.64 18.23
CA SER A 223 0.56 -18.59 19.10
C SER A 223 -0.95 -18.68 18.85
N GLN A 224 -1.58 -17.54 18.55
CA GLN A 224 -3.02 -17.47 18.28
C GLN A 224 -3.39 -18.05 16.91
N THR A 225 -2.50 -17.94 15.92
CA THR A 225 -2.84 -18.27 14.54
C THR A 225 -2.31 -19.61 14.06
N GLN A 226 -1.46 -20.31 14.83
CA GLN A 226 -0.79 -21.54 14.38
C GLN A 226 -1.73 -22.63 13.87
N GLN A 227 -2.96 -22.73 14.40
CA GLN A 227 -3.97 -23.72 14.00
C GLN A 227 -4.91 -23.22 12.90
N MET A 228 -4.80 -21.93 12.52
CA MET A 228 -5.66 -21.29 11.51
C MET A 228 -5.05 -21.33 10.12
N LEU A 229 -3.80 -21.84 9.99
CA LEU A 229 -3.01 -21.67 8.79
C LEU A 229 -2.83 -22.99 8.06
N GLY A 230 -3.05 -22.94 6.74
CA GLY A 230 -2.66 -23.96 5.79
C GLY A 230 -1.25 -23.70 5.25
N GLU A 231 -1.13 -23.66 3.92
CA GLU A 231 0.15 -23.46 3.25
C GLU A 231 0.70 -22.05 3.51
N LYS A 232 2.03 -21.98 3.73
CA LYS A 232 2.82 -20.76 3.79
C LYS A 232 3.93 -20.81 2.77
N THR A 233 4.06 -19.74 1.99
CA THR A 233 5.16 -19.57 1.04
C THR A 233 5.97 -18.35 1.45
N PHE A 234 7.26 -18.55 1.71
CA PHE A 234 8.21 -17.46 1.96
C PHE A 234 8.99 -17.16 0.69
N TYR A 235 9.05 -15.90 0.31
CA TYR A 235 9.79 -15.45 -0.85
C TYR A 235 11.17 -14.95 -0.41
N ASN A 236 12.23 -15.54 -0.94
CA ASN A 236 13.61 -15.18 -0.61
C ASN A 236 14.06 -13.98 -1.45
N LEU A 237 13.74 -12.76 -1.00
CA LEU A 237 13.89 -11.55 -1.77
C LEU A 237 15.06 -10.68 -1.29
N ARG A 238 15.58 -9.88 -2.20
CA ARG A 238 16.49 -8.76 -1.90
C ARG A 238 15.92 -7.45 -2.44
N PRO A 239 16.07 -6.33 -1.70
CA PRO A 239 15.68 -5.01 -2.20
C PRO A 239 16.46 -4.65 -3.46
N ALA A 240 15.78 -4.11 -4.47
CA ALA A 240 16.39 -3.45 -5.61
C ALA A 240 16.16 -1.94 -5.53
N LEU A 241 14.90 -1.50 -5.41
CA LEU A 241 14.57 -0.09 -5.22
C LEU A 241 13.35 0.04 -4.30
N LEU A 242 13.50 0.76 -3.20
CA LEU A 242 12.45 1.03 -2.22
C LEU A 242 12.07 2.51 -2.27
N LYS A 243 10.86 2.84 -2.72
CA LYS A 243 10.36 4.22 -2.78
C LYS A 243 8.92 4.29 -2.27
N ASN A 244 8.68 5.21 -1.36
CA ASN A 244 7.35 5.57 -0.86
C ASN A 244 7.27 7.07 -0.58
N LYS A 245 6.08 7.57 -0.29
CA LYS A 245 5.88 8.98 0.12
C LYS A 245 6.05 9.18 1.62
N GLY A 246 5.90 8.12 2.41
CA GLY A 246 5.83 8.16 3.86
C GLY A 246 4.46 8.60 4.38
N GLY A 247 4.10 8.13 5.56
CA GLY A 247 2.83 8.45 6.21
C GLY A 247 1.62 7.71 5.63
N LEU A 248 1.84 6.62 4.89
CA LEU A 248 0.75 5.76 4.46
C LEU A 248 0.10 5.11 5.68
N HIS A 249 -1.23 5.26 5.76
CA HIS A 249 -2.04 4.61 6.78
C HIS A 249 -3.39 4.21 6.19
N PHE A 250 -3.64 2.92 6.15
CA PHE A 250 -4.93 2.31 5.83
C PHE A 250 -5.12 1.08 6.69
N ASN A 251 -6.27 0.99 7.34
CA ASN A 251 -6.64 -0.14 8.18
C ASN A 251 -8.10 -0.52 7.88
N SER A 252 -8.34 -1.69 7.32
CA SER A 252 -9.68 -2.16 6.92
C SER A 252 -10.61 -2.48 8.11
N MET A 253 -10.14 -2.29 9.35
CA MET A 253 -10.95 -2.40 10.57
C MET A 253 -11.44 -1.03 11.08
N GLU A 254 -10.94 0.08 10.53
CA GLU A 254 -11.38 1.44 10.81
C GLU A 254 -12.43 1.91 9.79
#